data_854050d12ea876445933deebb5805f3a
#
_entry.id   854050d12ea876445933deebb5805f3a
#
_cell.length_a   1.000
_cell.length_b   1.000
_cell.length_c   1.000
_cell.angle_alpha   90.00
_cell.angle_beta   90.00
_cell.angle_gamma   90.00
#
_symmetry.space_group_name_H-M   'P 1'
#
loop_
_entity.id
_entity.type
_entity.pdbx_description
1 polymer ?
#
loop_
_entity_poly.entity_id
_entity_poly.type
_entity_poly.pdbx_seq_one_letter_code
_entity_poly.pdbx_strand_id
1 'polypeptide(L)'
;MAAHQGGGGGVTLSDLSASVLRISDIYAREHGIERDRDWALLKMQEELGELTAEHLRLSSRARGEGDPAALGDEAADVLGMLLIYCDRAGIDIEDAMRRKWLKWLEQDAA
;
A
#
# COMPACT_ATOMS: atom_id res chain seq x y z
N MET A 1 -1.65 -1.87 -20.02
CA MET A 1 -1.45 -2.33 -20.37
C MET A 1 -1.21 -2.52 -20.61
N ALA A 2 -0.95 -2.39 -20.30
CA ALA A 2 -0.60 -2.74 -20.59
C ALA A 2 -0.20 -2.61 -20.55
N ALA A 3 -0.10 -2.44 -20.18
CA ALA A 3 0.29 -2.52 -20.33
C ALA A 3 0.55 -2.53 -20.39
N HIS A 4 0.58 -2.59 -20.27
CA HIS A 4 0.78 -2.97 -20.53
C HIS A 4 0.93 -3.43 -20.57
N GLN A 5 0.96 -3.50 -20.28
CA GLN A 5 1.30 -4.08 -20.39
C GLN A 5 1.83 -4.57 -20.43
N GLY A 6 2.05 -4.91 -20.75
CA GLY A 6 2.67 -5.24 -20.78
C GLY A 6 3.49 -5.35 -20.68
N GLY A 7 3.19 -5.60 -21.18
CA GLY A 7 4.33 -5.91 -20.82
C GLY A 7 5.21 -5.05 -20.55
N GLY A 8 5.38 -4.61 -21.18
CA GLY A 8 6.36 -3.80 -20.94
C GLY A 8 6.66 -3.52 -19.53
N GLY A 9 7.37 -2.83 -19.25
CA GLY A 9 7.82 -2.52 -17.97
C GLY A 9 6.72 -2.43 -16.95
N GLY A 10 6.92 -3.02 -15.86
CA GLY A 10 5.99 -2.95 -14.77
C GLY A 10 5.91 -1.55 -14.19
N VAL A 11 4.92 -1.36 -13.33
CA VAL A 11 4.75 -0.13 -12.58
C VAL A 11 5.84 -0.05 -11.52
N THR A 12 6.59 1.03 -11.49
CA THR A 12 7.58 1.25 -10.43
C THR A 12 6.89 1.69 -9.15
N LEU A 13 7.59 1.56 -8.05
CA LEU A 13 7.06 2.04 -6.76
C LEU A 13 6.82 3.56 -6.81
N SER A 14 7.68 4.30 -7.48
CA SER A 14 7.53 5.73 -7.66
C SER A 14 6.26 6.08 -8.46
N ASP A 15 6.02 5.36 -9.56
CA ASP A 15 4.81 5.56 -10.38
C ASP A 15 3.55 5.23 -9.59
N LEU A 16 3.59 4.14 -8.85
CA LEU A 16 2.47 3.72 -8.01
C LEU A 16 2.17 4.76 -6.93
N SER A 17 3.20 5.27 -6.27
CA SER A 17 3.05 6.31 -5.26
C SER A 17 2.40 7.56 -5.85
N ALA A 18 2.86 8.01 -7.01
CA ALA A 18 2.30 9.19 -7.66
C ALA A 18 0.81 9.01 -7.99
N SER A 19 0.45 7.83 -8.49
CA SER A 19 -0.94 7.53 -8.81
C SER A 19 -1.83 7.47 -7.57
N VAL A 20 -1.35 6.82 -6.53
CA VAL A 20 -2.07 6.72 -5.26
C VAL A 20 -2.31 8.11 -4.66
N LEU A 21 -1.28 8.95 -4.66
CA LEU A 21 -1.39 10.31 -4.12
C LEU A 21 -2.39 11.14 -4.92
N ARG A 22 -2.41 11.00 -6.22
CA ARG A 22 -3.36 11.71 -7.07
C ARG A 22 -4.80 11.30 -6.76
N ILE A 23 -5.05 10.01 -6.63
CA ILE A 23 -6.38 9.48 -6.28
C ILE A 23 -6.79 9.97 -4.90
N SER A 24 -5.87 9.92 -3.95
CA SER A 24 -6.10 10.38 -2.59
C SER A 24 -6.43 11.87 -2.53
N ASP A 25 -5.75 12.70 -3.34
CA ASP A 25 -6.02 14.13 -3.43
C ASP A 25 -7.45 14.40 -3.91
N ILE A 26 -7.88 13.66 -4.94
CA ILE A 26 -9.24 13.78 -5.48
C ILE A 26 -10.26 13.41 -4.39
N TYR A 27 -10.05 12.29 -3.73
CA TYR A 27 -10.95 11.82 -2.68
C TYR A 27 -11.05 12.82 -1.52
N ALA A 28 -9.91 13.34 -1.08
CA ALA A 28 -9.87 14.30 0.02
C ALA A 28 -10.62 15.59 -0.32
N ARG A 29 -10.49 16.08 -1.56
CA ARG A 29 -11.22 17.27 -2.00
C ARG A 29 -12.72 17.04 -2.02
N GLU A 30 -13.14 15.88 -2.52
CA GLU A 30 -14.57 15.55 -2.61
C GLU A 30 -15.23 15.40 -1.24
N HIS A 31 -14.49 14.91 -0.26
CA HIS A 31 -15.02 14.59 1.07
C HIS A 31 -14.56 15.56 2.17
N GLY A 32 -13.78 16.59 1.82
CA GLY A 32 -13.31 17.56 2.78
C GLY A 32 -12.43 16.99 3.88
N ILE A 33 -11.58 16.02 3.52
CA ILE A 33 -10.73 15.32 4.49
C ILE A 33 -9.36 15.98 4.55
N GLU A 34 -8.91 16.26 5.76
CA GLU A 34 -7.56 16.74 6.02
C GLU A 34 -6.65 15.56 6.33
N ARG A 35 -5.67 15.31 5.45
CA ARG A 35 -4.82 14.13 5.51
C ARG A 35 -3.42 14.48 6.02
N ASP A 36 -3.29 14.66 7.31
CA ASP A 36 -1.97 14.80 7.91
C ASP A 36 -1.32 13.43 8.16
N ARG A 37 -0.12 13.43 8.75
CA ARG A 37 0.60 12.19 9.05
C ARG A 37 -0.17 11.28 9.99
N ASP A 38 -0.78 11.86 11.01
CA ASP A 38 -1.53 11.08 11.99
C ASP A 38 -2.74 10.41 11.35
N TRP A 39 -3.46 11.13 10.50
CA TRP A 39 -4.59 10.56 9.77
C TRP A 39 -4.16 9.35 8.93
N ALA A 40 -3.06 9.51 8.17
CA ALA A 40 -2.58 8.45 7.29
C ALA A 40 -2.14 7.22 8.10
N LEU A 41 -1.45 7.44 9.22
CA LEU A 41 -1.01 6.35 10.08
C LEU A 41 -2.18 5.59 10.69
N LEU A 42 -3.18 6.32 11.19
CA LEU A 42 -4.37 5.70 11.79
C LEU A 42 -5.20 4.96 10.74
N LYS A 43 -5.31 5.50 9.53
CA LYS A 43 -6.00 4.81 8.42
C LYS A 43 -5.28 3.54 8.02
N MET A 44 -3.95 3.54 8.01
CA MET A 44 -3.18 2.34 7.73
C MET A 44 -3.46 1.25 8.76
N GLN A 45 -3.57 1.62 10.03
CA GLN A 45 -3.92 0.69 11.11
C GLN A 45 -5.32 0.10 10.88
N GLU A 46 -6.27 0.95 10.49
CA GLU A 46 -7.63 0.52 10.18
C GLU A 46 -7.64 -0.49 9.03
N GLU A 47 -6.92 -0.19 7.95
CA GLU A 47 -6.84 -1.09 6.79
C GLU A 47 -6.13 -2.40 7.14
N LEU A 48 -5.12 -2.35 7.99
CA LEU A 48 -4.45 -3.57 8.47
C LEU A 48 -5.43 -4.44 9.25
N GLY A 49 -6.32 -3.83 10.03
CA GLY A 49 -7.38 -4.55 10.73
C GLY A 49 -8.33 -5.25 9.76
N GLU A 50 -8.70 -4.59 8.67
CA GLU A 50 -9.55 -5.17 7.64
C GLU A 50 -8.87 -6.37 6.95
N LEU A 51 -7.57 -6.23 6.66
CA LEU A 51 -6.78 -7.34 6.12
C LEU A 51 -6.77 -8.52 7.07
N THR A 52 -6.55 -8.26 8.35
CA THR A 52 -6.55 -9.29 9.39
C THR A 52 -7.90 -9.99 9.48
N ALA A 53 -9.00 -9.21 9.42
CA ALA A 53 -10.34 -9.77 9.48
C ALA A 53 -10.61 -10.71 8.29
N GLU A 54 -10.19 -10.31 7.10
CA GLU A 54 -10.36 -11.15 5.91
C GLU A 54 -9.53 -12.43 5.99
N HIS A 55 -8.29 -12.31 6.47
CA HIS A 55 -7.43 -13.47 6.70
C HIS A 55 -8.07 -14.47 7.68
N LEU A 56 -8.65 -13.97 8.76
CA LEU A 56 -9.29 -14.84 9.75
C LEU A 56 -10.52 -15.54 9.19
N ARG A 57 -11.31 -14.88 8.34
CA ARG A 57 -12.43 -15.54 7.67
C ARG A 57 -11.95 -16.64 6.73
N LEU A 58 -10.89 -16.38 5.96
CA LEU A 58 -10.31 -17.37 5.04
C LEU A 58 -9.73 -18.57 5.76
N SER A 59 -9.19 -18.37 6.97
CA SER A 59 -8.61 -19.44 7.77
C SER A 59 -9.64 -20.10 8.71
N SER A 60 -10.91 -19.77 8.56
CA SER A 60 -12.03 -20.30 9.36
C SER A 60 -11.92 -19.99 10.85
N ARG A 61 -11.31 -18.87 11.18
CA ARG A 61 -11.16 -18.41 12.57
C ARG A 61 -12.06 -17.25 12.93
N ALA A 62 -12.89 -16.81 11.98
CA ALA A 62 -13.88 -15.77 12.21
C ALA A 62 -15.16 -16.11 11.45
N ARG A 63 -16.24 -15.46 11.81
CA ARG A 63 -17.54 -15.66 11.14
C ARG A 63 -17.49 -15.14 9.73
N GLY A 64 -18.23 -15.80 8.87
CA GLY A 64 -18.37 -15.43 7.46
C GLY A 64 -17.38 -16.17 6.59
N GLU A 65 -17.64 -16.11 5.30
CA GLU A 65 -16.77 -16.73 4.32
C GLU A 65 -15.77 -15.68 3.83
N GLY A 66 -14.50 -16.07 3.79
CA GLY A 66 -13.47 -15.23 3.22
C GLY A 66 -13.47 -15.31 1.70
N ASP A 67 -12.88 -14.30 1.08
CA ASP A 67 -12.73 -14.22 -0.38
C ASP A 67 -11.25 -13.89 -0.67
N PRO A 68 -10.53 -14.76 -1.39
CA PRO A 68 -9.13 -14.48 -1.73
C PRO A 68 -8.93 -13.16 -2.49
N ALA A 69 -9.90 -12.77 -3.33
CA ALA A 69 -9.82 -11.49 -4.03
C ALA A 69 -9.92 -10.33 -3.06
N ALA A 70 -10.81 -10.43 -2.07
CA ALA A 70 -10.95 -9.41 -1.03
C ALA A 70 -9.68 -9.30 -0.19
N LEU A 71 -8.99 -10.42 0.06
CA LEU A 71 -7.72 -10.39 0.78
C LEU A 71 -6.69 -9.54 0.04
N GLY A 72 -6.60 -9.71 -1.27
CA GLY A 72 -5.72 -8.91 -2.11
C GLY A 72 -6.08 -7.43 -2.09
N ASP A 73 -7.38 -7.12 -2.13
CA ASP A 73 -7.86 -5.74 -2.09
C ASP A 73 -7.48 -5.07 -0.77
N GLU A 74 -7.64 -5.78 0.35
CA GLU A 74 -7.27 -5.25 1.66
C GLU A 74 -5.76 -5.03 1.78
N ALA A 75 -4.95 -5.93 1.20
CA ALA A 75 -3.51 -5.73 1.16
C ALA A 75 -3.14 -4.48 0.34
N ALA A 76 -3.85 -4.26 -0.76
CA ALA A 76 -3.66 -3.07 -1.59
C ALA A 76 -3.98 -1.79 -0.81
N ASP A 77 -5.03 -1.81 0.00
CA ASP A 77 -5.41 -0.66 0.82
C ASP A 77 -4.34 -0.34 1.87
N VAL A 78 -3.75 -1.37 2.49
CA VAL A 78 -2.64 -1.19 3.44
C VAL A 78 -1.46 -0.52 2.75
N LEU A 79 -1.07 -1.02 1.58
CA LEU A 79 0.05 -0.44 0.84
C LEU A 79 -0.26 1.00 0.41
N GLY A 80 -1.48 1.26 -0.07
CA GLY A 80 -1.89 2.61 -0.45
C GLY A 80 -1.78 3.59 0.70
N MET A 81 -2.24 3.22 1.87
CA MET A 81 -2.15 4.07 3.06
C MET A 81 -0.70 4.28 3.51
N LEU A 82 0.14 3.25 3.38
CA LEU A 82 1.57 3.39 3.68
C LEU A 82 2.23 4.40 2.75
N LEU A 83 1.91 4.36 1.46
CA LEU A 83 2.47 5.31 0.48
C LEU A 83 2.02 6.74 0.78
N ILE A 84 0.77 6.94 1.17
CA ILE A 84 0.26 8.25 1.59
C ILE A 84 1.00 8.73 2.83
N TYR A 85 1.17 7.85 3.82
CA TYR A 85 1.90 8.17 5.04
C TYR A 85 3.33 8.62 4.72
N CYS A 86 4.02 7.87 3.87
CA CYS A 86 5.41 8.20 3.49
C CYS A 86 5.50 9.60 2.87
N ASP A 87 4.54 9.94 2.00
CA ASP A 87 4.49 11.28 1.42
C ASP A 87 4.34 12.35 2.50
N ARG A 88 3.40 12.16 3.42
CA ARG A 88 3.14 13.13 4.49
C ARG A 88 4.29 13.25 5.47
N ALA A 89 5.05 12.17 5.67
CA ALA A 89 6.18 12.13 6.59
C ALA A 89 7.51 12.50 5.92
N GLY A 90 7.50 12.78 4.62
CA GLY A 90 8.73 13.11 3.88
C GLY A 90 9.67 11.93 3.73
N ILE A 91 9.14 10.71 3.65
CA ILE A 91 9.92 9.49 3.50
C ILE A 91 10.02 9.11 2.03
N ASP A 92 11.25 8.97 1.53
CA ASP A 92 11.51 8.34 0.24
C ASP A 92 11.54 6.82 0.45
N ILE A 93 10.43 6.15 0.16
CA ILE A 93 10.28 4.73 0.47
C ILE A 93 11.19 3.85 -0.40
N GLU A 94 11.47 4.25 -1.65
CA GLU A 94 12.41 3.49 -2.48
C GLU A 94 13.81 3.50 -1.88
N ASP A 95 14.26 4.67 -1.45
CA ASP A 95 15.56 4.81 -0.82
C ASP A 95 15.62 4.01 0.49
N ALA A 96 14.58 4.09 1.30
CA ALA A 96 14.50 3.32 2.54
C ALA A 96 14.57 1.81 2.26
N MET A 97 13.91 1.35 1.22
CA MET A 97 13.97 -0.06 0.83
C MET A 97 15.38 -0.48 0.40
N ARG A 98 16.06 0.37 -0.38
CA ARG A 98 17.45 0.09 -0.78
C ARG A 98 18.34 -0.03 0.44
N ARG A 99 18.27 0.93 1.35
CA ARG A 99 19.12 0.98 2.54
C ARG A 99 18.84 -0.15 3.52
N LYS A 100 17.57 -0.50 3.67
CA LYS A 100 17.15 -1.46 4.70
C LYS A 100 17.16 -2.90 4.20
N TRP A 101 16.77 -3.13 2.94
CA TRP A 101 16.54 -4.47 2.41
C TRP A 101 17.43 -4.86 1.25
N LEU A 102 17.50 -4.03 0.21
CA LEU A 102 18.17 -4.44 -1.03
C LEU A 102 19.67 -4.58 -0.89
N LYS A 103 20.26 -3.92 0.07
CA LYS A 103 21.70 -4.07 0.37
C LYS A 103 22.11 -5.51 0.65
N TRP A 104 21.19 -6.32 1.17
CA TRP A 104 21.47 -7.71 1.49
C TRP A 104 21.68 -8.56 0.24
N LEU A 105 21.04 -8.20 -0.85
CA LEU A 105 21.27 -8.88 -2.13
C LEU A 105 22.68 -8.61 -2.65
N GLU A 106 23.15 -7.39 -2.51
CA GLU A 106 24.53 -7.03 -2.91
C GLU A 106 25.56 -7.78 -2.08
N GLN A 107 25.34 -7.89 -0.78
CA GLN A 107 26.24 -8.61 0.11
C GLN A 107 26.24 -10.10 -0.18
N ASP A 108 25.08 -10.68 -0.48
CA ASP A 108 24.94 -12.08 -0.80
C ASP A 108 25.61 -12.42 -2.15
N ALA A 109 25.54 -11.48 -3.11
CA ALA A 109 26.15 -11.63 -4.42
C ALA A 109 27.66 -11.51 -4.41
N ALA A 110 28.20 -10.87 -3.39
CA ALA A 110 29.64 -10.73 -3.25
C ALA A 110 30.24 -11.98 -2.66
#